data_4129fca9da8eb8e648dd89a23fa08bf3
#
_entry.id   4129fca9da8eb8e648dd89a23fa08bf3
#
_cell.length_a   1.000
_cell.length_b   1.000
_cell.length_c   1.000
_cell.angle_alpha   90.00
_cell.angle_beta   90.00
_cell.angle_gamma   90.00
#
_symmetry.space_group_name_H-M   'P 1'
#
loop_
_entity.id
_entity.type
_entity.pdbx_description
1 polymer ?
#
loop_
_entity_poly.entity_id
_entity_poly.type
_entity_poly.pdbx_seq_one_letter_code
_entity_poly.pdbx_strand_id
1 'polypeptide(L)'
;MKSIEYYFLMVIVGLCFVFTSCENEYEVPAAGTTLQNDCIKRSLGPNLVGAKIEFAYAMALPPSQGKLISAKVKASIAGADGTYLEHRSFYTDQGGDDKGVEIGSPSVTEGMMTEVTFTKDTCAATLRYYYVIPEEARGKNISFSFYATDSNGRSVSYDMGTYFISNMDIKLDMIIPTDSYLSISDMAVYTNENMPTKADKIDLVYLYRRISGIDFLHALVSPGVGSDYLPEIVLPEGVNRVTSLQRTFGAIDQQLARDQYGTFIDDLDFYQMNFSNASNFIVNIKKDAGTWVETADGIYRAFIYVNKVDNAKKTMTISVKRLRVK
;
A
#
# COMPACT_ATOMS: atom_id res chain seq x y z
N MET A 1 66.97 21.43 20.64
CA MET A 1 65.99 21.65 21.70
C MET A 1 64.76 22.47 21.25
N LYS A 2 64.94 23.54 20.45
CA LYS A 2 63.82 24.42 20.00
C LYS A 2 62.75 23.72 19.07
N SER A 3 63.13 22.70 18.32
CA SER A 3 62.14 21.99 17.41
C SER A 3 61.16 21.06 18.14
N ILE A 4 61.57 20.48 19.27
CA ILE A 4 60.72 19.56 20.06
C ILE A 4 59.58 20.33 20.77
N GLU A 5 59.87 21.54 21.23
CA GLU A 5 58.89 22.41 21.89
C GLU A 5 57.79 22.85 20.91
N TYR A 6 58.12 23.08 19.63
CA TYR A 6 57.10 23.40 18.58
C TYR A 6 56.20 22.23 18.26
N TYR A 7 56.71 21.00 18.19
CA TYR A 7 55.89 19.82 17.97
C TYR A 7 54.98 19.52 19.15
N PHE A 8 55.47 19.74 20.37
CA PHE A 8 54.67 19.57 21.58
C PHE A 8 53.54 20.62 21.68
N LEU A 9 53.83 21.87 21.28
CA LEU A 9 52.82 22.94 21.24
C LEU A 9 51.78 22.68 20.14
N MET A 10 52.17 22.17 18.95
CA MET A 10 51.23 21.81 17.88
C MET A 10 50.32 20.62 18.28
N VAL A 11 50.84 19.65 19.00
CA VAL A 11 50.03 18.50 19.50
C VAL A 11 49.04 18.96 20.56
N ILE A 12 49.40 19.87 21.46
CA ILE A 12 48.49 20.42 22.47
C ILE A 12 47.39 21.26 21.81
N VAL A 13 47.72 22.11 20.82
CA VAL A 13 46.72 22.91 20.08
C VAL A 13 45.83 21.99 19.26
N GLY A 14 46.35 20.92 18.65
CA GLY A 14 45.54 19.90 17.94
C GLY A 14 44.58 19.13 18.88
N LEU A 15 45.02 18.82 20.10
CA LEU A 15 44.17 18.14 21.10
C LEU A 15 43.02 19.03 21.61
N CYS A 16 43.24 20.36 21.70
CA CYS A 16 42.20 21.30 22.13
C CYS A 16 41.05 21.44 21.13
N PHE A 17 41.29 21.18 19.83
CA PHE A 17 40.24 21.22 18.81
C PHE A 17 39.36 19.96 18.76
N VAL A 18 39.76 18.86 19.39
CA VAL A 18 39.00 17.60 19.40
C VAL A 18 37.89 17.59 20.46
N PHE A 19 37.91 18.52 21.42
CA PHE A 19 36.93 18.59 22.51
C PHE A 19 35.83 19.64 22.32
N THR A 20 35.79 20.36 21.17
CA THR A 20 34.57 21.09 20.80
C THR A 20 33.60 20.14 20.06
N SER A 21 33.23 19.06 20.71
CA SER A 21 31.99 18.39 20.40
C SER A 21 30.89 19.41 20.63
N CYS A 22 30.16 19.81 19.57
CA CYS A 22 28.92 20.50 19.76
C CYS A 22 28.00 19.62 20.61
N GLU A 23 27.98 19.86 21.90
CA GLU A 23 26.81 19.54 22.72
C GLU A 23 25.72 20.50 22.21
N ASN A 24 25.04 20.11 21.12
CA ASN A 24 23.69 20.56 20.93
C ASN A 24 22.91 19.94 22.08
N GLU A 25 22.79 20.66 23.19
CA GLU A 25 21.72 20.40 24.14
C GLU A 25 20.44 20.54 23.33
N TYR A 26 19.89 19.41 22.89
CA TYR A 26 18.52 19.37 22.43
C TYR A 26 17.68 19.77 23.65
N GLU A 27 17.12 20.99 23.59
CA GLU A 27 16.15 21.38 24.58
C GLU A 27 15.03 20.32 24.58
N VAL A 28 14.95 19.51 25.59
CA VAL A 28 13.85 18.58 25.78
C VAL A 28 12.62 19.46 25.96
N PRO A 29 11.60 19.36 25.09
CA PRO A 29 10.39 20.16 25.23
C PRO A 29 9.86 20.04 26.65
N ALA A 30 9.49 21.15 27.27
CA ALA A 30 8.91 21.14 28.60
C ALA A 30 7.70 20.20 28.64
N ALA A 31 7.63 19.35 29.67
CA ALA A 31 6.51 18.42 29.82
C ALA A 31 5.20 19.21 29.81
N GLY A 32 4.24 18.77 28.99
CA GLY A 32 2.92 19.39 28.90
C GLY A 32 2.23 19.40 30.27
N THR A 33 1.59 20.51 30.61
CA THR A 33 0.89 20.70 31.88
C THR A 33 -0.59 20.33 31.82
N THR A 34 -1.11 20.01 30.64
CA THR A 34 -2.53 19.69 30.36
C THR A 34 -2.66 18.47 29.51
N LEU A 35 -3.90 18.02 29.24
CA LEU A 35 -4.19 16.99 28.26
C LEU A 35 -3.67 17.43 26.88
N GLN A 36 -2.90 16.54 26.22
CA GLN A 36 -2.31 16.73 24.90
C GLN A 36 -2.57 15.50 24.02
N ASN A 37 -2.56 15.70 22.72
CA ASN A 37 -2.66 14.62 21.74
C ASN A 37 -1.84 14.89 20.49
N ASP A 38 -1.53 13.83 19.76
CA ASP A 38 -0.85 13.85 18.48
C ASP A 38 -1.28 12.64 17.64
N CYS A 39 -1.20 12.74 16.31
CA CYS A 39 -1.62 11.67 15.43
C CYS A 39 -0.70 11.59 14.20
N ILE A 40 -0.34 10.36 13.81
CA ILE A 40 0.39 10.11 12.58
C ILE A 40 -0.32 9.08 11.72
N LYS A 41 -0.32 9.28 10.39
CA LYS A 41 -0.73 8.25 9.43
C LYS A 41 0.40 7.24 9.27
N ARG A 42 0.09 5.95 9.39
CA ARG A 42 1.04 4.85 9.30
C ARG A 42 1.04 4.15 7.94
N SER A 43 -0.14 4.03 7.33
CA SER A 43 -0.26 3.40 6.00
C SER A 43 0.38 4.27 4.93
N LEU A 44 1.13 3.65 4.03
CA LEU A 44 1.81 4.28 2.91
C LEU A 44 1.09 3.97 1.58
N GLY A 45 1.44 4.74 0.52
CA GLY A 45 0.93 4.54 -0.83
C GLY A 45 -0.48 5.05 -1.06
N PRO A 46 -1.04 4.78 -2.25
CA PRO A 46 -2.38 5.21 -2.61
C PRO A 46 -3.43 4.53 -1.75
N ASN A 47 -4.44 5.30 -1.34
CA ASN A 47 -5.56 4.79 -0.58
C ASN A 47 -6.57 4.17 -1.55
N LEU A 48 -6.81 2.87 -1.45
CA LEU A 48 -7.68 2.10 -2.34
C LEU A 48 -8.90 1.59 -1.59
N VAL A 49 -10.05 1.54 -2.25
CA VAL A 49 -11.27 0.95 -1.70
C VAL A 49 -10.99 -0.48 -1.22
N GLY A 50 -11.49 -0.83 -0.04
CA GLY A 50 -11.25 -2.11 0.62
C GLY A 50 -9.91 -2.22 1.36
N ALA A 51 -8.96 -1.30 1.13
CA ALA A 51 -7.74 -1.21 1.91
C ALA A 51 -7.96 -0.44 3.23
N LYS A 52 -6.94 -0.39 4.08
CA LYS A 52 -6.98 0.32 5.36
C LYS A 52 -6.15 1.59 5.31
N ILE A 53 -6.69 2.68 5.85
CA ILE A 53 -5.88 3.80 6.31
C ILE A 53 -5.61 3.56 7.80
N GLU A 54 -4.34 3.58 8.18
CA GLU A 54 -3.91 3.29 9.53
C GLU A 54 -3.31 4.53 10.18
N PHE A 55 -3.67 4.75 11.46
CA PHE A 55 -3.15 5.84 12.27
C PHE A 55 -2.61 5.33 13.60
N ALA A 56 -1.60 6.03 14.13
CA ALA A 56 -1.24 5.96 15.53
C ALA A 56 -1.66 7.28 16.19
N TYR A 57 -2.55 7.18 17.16
CA TYR A 57 -3.08 8.31 17.91
C TYR A 57 -2.56 8.26 19.34
N ALA A 58 -1.72 9.24 19.68
CA ALA A 58 -1.12 9.38 20.99
C ALA A 58 -1.87 10.44 21.81
N MET A 59 -2.01 10.20 23.11
CA MET A 59 -2.59 11.13 24.06
C MET A 59 -1.94 10.99 25.41
N ALA A 60 -1.77 12.09 26.12
CA ALA A 60 -1.17 12.10 27.45
C ALA A 60 -1.61 13.31 28.29
N LEU A 61 -1.61 13.13 29.62
CA LEU A 61 -1.72 14.20 30.60
C LEU A 61 -0.87 13.88 31.82
N PRO A 62 -0.41 14.91 32.59
CA PRO A 62 0.29 14.66 33.86
C PRO A 62 -0.60 13.88 34.83
N PRO A 63 -0.06 12.91 35.59
CA PRO A 63 -0.83 12.12 36.57
C PRO A 63 -1.56 12.97 37.61
N SER A 64 -1.02 14.14 37.96
CA SER A 64 -1.63 15.10 38.88
C SER A 64 -2.87 15.81 38.31
N GLN A 65 -3.11 15.71 37.00
CA GLN A 65 -4.18 16.39 36.29
C GLN A 65 -5.39 15.50 35.98
N GLY A 66 -5.36 14.23 36.38
CA GLY A 66 -6.44 13.27 36.14
C GLY A 66 -6.01 12.06 35.33
N LYS A 67 -6.97 11.38 34.68
CA LYS A 67 -6.77 10.16 33.90
C LYS A 67 -7.49 10.28 32.57
N LEU A 68 -7.02 9.55 31.57
CA LEU A 68 -7.72 9.38 30.30
C LEU A 68 -8.97 8.53 30.51
N ILE A 69 -10.11 8.90 29.92
CA ILE A 69 -11.36 8.14 30.04
C ILE A 69 -11.89 7.63 28.70
N SER A 70 -11.63 8.32 27.58
CA SER A 70 -12.04 7.86 26.25
C SER A 70 -11.19 8.45 25.14
N ALA A 71 -11.19 7.76 24.02
CA ALA A 71 -10.70 8.24 22.73
C ALA A 71 -11.77 8.02 21.65
N LYS A 72 -11.94 9.00 20.76
CA LYS A 72 -12.89 8.95 19.65
C LYS A 72 -12.22 9.34 18.35
N VAL A 73 -12.73 8.77 17.23
CA VAL A 73 -12.35 9.20 15.89
C VAL A 73 -13.62 9.45 15.10
N LYS A 74 -13.71 10.63 14.48
CA LYS A 74 -14.76 10.99 13.53
C LYS A 74 -14.16 11.02 12.13
N ALA A 75 -14.62 10.15 11.24
CA ALA A 75 -14.30 10.19 9.82
C ALA A 75 -15.32 11.06 9.08
N SER A 76 -14.90 11.72 7.99
CA SER A 76 -15.82 12.53 7.15
C SER A 76 -16.75 11.66 6.29
N ILE A 77 -16.41 10.40 6.09
CA ILE A 77 -17.22 9.34 5.43
C ILE A 77 -17.18 8.13 6.37
N ALA A 78 -18.31 7.46 6.59
CA ALA A 78 -18.34 6.25 7.41
C ALA A 78 -17.43 5.17 6.83
N GLY A 79 -16.67 4.49 7.69
CA GLY A 79 -15.82 3.38 7.28
C GLY A 79 -16.64 2.10 6.97
N ALA A 80 -16.09 1.23 6.13
CA ALA A 80 -16.66 -0.09 5.90
C ALA A 80 -16.46 -1.01 7.13
N ASP A 81 -17.12 -2.17 7.08
CA ASP A 81 -16.99 -3.21 8.10
C ASP A 81 -15.53 -3.54 8.40
N GLY A 82 -15.21 -3.69 9.69
CA GLY A 82 -13.84 -3.85 10.15
C GLY A 82 -13.07 -2.55 10.39
N THR A 83 -13.75 -1.38 10.35
CA THR A 83 -13.23 -0.12 10.88
C THR A 83 -13.31 -0.15 12.40
N TYR A 84 -12.19 0.09 13.10
CA TYR A 84 -12.14 0.09 14.56
C TYR A 84 -10.97 0.91 15.12
N LEU A 85 -11.12 1.34 16.36
CA LEU A 85 -10.07 1.91 17.17
C LEU A 85 -9.61 0.83 18.16
N GLU A 86 -8.33 0.48 18.15
CA GLU A 86 -7.78 -0.54 19.05
C GLU A 86 -7.86 -0.06 20.50
N HIS A 87 -8.30 -0.91 21.39
CA HIS A 87 -8.46 -0.61 22.82
C HIS A 87 -7.20 -0.93 23.65
N ARG A 88 -6.12 -1.37 22.98
CA ARG A 88 -4.79 -1.57 23.56
C ARG A 88 -3.92 -0.35 23.29
N SER A 89 -3.16 0.07 24.28
CA SER A 89 -2.09 1.04 24.11
C SER A 89 -0.83 0.36 23.61
N PHE A 90 -0.25 0.87 22.53
CA PHE A 90 0.94 0.30 21.91
C PHE A 90 2.20 1.05 22.31
N TYR A 91 3.28 0.30 22.51
CA TYR A 91 4.63 0.80 22.69
C TYR A 91 5.61 -0.15 22.00
N THR A 92 6.78 0.37 21.66
CA THR A 92 7.87 -0.45 21.11
C THR A 92 8.76 -0.89 22.28
N ASP A 93 8.97 -2.19 22.42
CA ASP A 93 9.84 -2.73 23.46
C ASP A 93 11.33 -2.57 23.12
N GLN A 94 12.22 -2.98 24.04
CA GLN A 94 13.67 -2.90 23.84
C GLN A 94 14.19 -3.77 22.67
N GLY A 95 13.43 -4.77 22.24
CA GLY A 95 13.71 -5.60 21.08
C GLY A 95 13.26 -4.99 19.75
N GLY A 96 12.56 -3.86 19.79
CA GLY A 96 11.98 -3.21 18.59
C GLY A 96 10.59 -3.73 18.22
N ASP A 97 9.99 -4.60 19.03
CA ASP A 97 8.66 -5.17 18.79
C ASP A 97 7.55 -4.24 19.30
N ASP A 98 6.48 -4.07 18.51
CA ASP A 98 5.27 -3.42 18.96
C ASP A 98 4.49 -4.32 19.92
N LYS A 99 4.28 -3.84 21.15
CA LYS A 99 3.49 -4.51 22.19
C LYS A 99 2.23 -3.70 22.51
N GLY A 100 1.11 -4.40 22.65
CA GLY A 100 -0.19 -3.80 23.02
C GLY A 100 -0.60 -4.18 24.42
N VAL A 101 -0.87 -3.20 25.29
CA VAL A 101 -1.43 -3.37 26.64
C VAL A 101 -2.89 -2.96 26.64
N GLU A 102 -3.79 -3.86 27.03
CA GLU A 102 -5.22 -3.58 27.14
C GLU A 102 -5.49 -2.50 28.19
N ILE A 103 -6.15 -1.43 27.79
CA ILE A 103 -6.51 -0.30 28.65
C ILE A 103 -8.00 0.06 28.61
N GLY A 104 -8.78 -0.55 27.71
CA GLY A 104 -10.19 -0.24 27.53
C GLY A 104 -11.02 -1.42 27.05
N SER A 105 -12.28 -1.16 26.78
CA SER A 105 -13.18 -2.10 26.10
C SER A 105 -13.03 -1.99 24.57
N PRO A 106 -13.34 -3.05 23.81
CA PRO A 106 -13.39 -2.98 22.36
C PRO A 106 -14.17 -1.76 21.87
N SER A 107 -13.70 -1.13 20.79
CA SER A 107 -14.35 0.06 20.25
C SER A 107 -15.75 -0.23 19.72
N VAL A 108 -16.61 0.78 19.84
CA VAL A 108 -17.93 0.82 19.18
C VAL A 108 -17.84 1.76 17.99
N THR A 109 -18.24 1.29 16.80
CA THR A 109 -18.31 2.11 15.58
C THR A 109 -19.77 2.30 15.19
N GLU A 110 -20.21 3.57 15.15
CA GLU A 110 -21.57 3.97 14.75
C GLU A 110 -21.47 5.05 13.66
N GLY A 111 -21.82 4.69 12.44
CA GLY A 111 -21.72 5.59 11.29
C GLY A 111 -20.27 6.12 11.10
N MET A 112 -20.09 7.43 11.24
CA MET A 112 -18.80 8.11 11.07
C MET A 112 -17.96 8.13 12.36
N MET A 113 -18.47 7.65 13.48
CA MET A 113 -17.83 7.74 14.80
C MET A 113 -17.35 6.38 15.27
N THR A 114 -16.11 6.32 15.77
CA THR A 114 -15.54 5.16 16.45
C THR A 114 -15.02 5.58 17.82
N GLU A 115 -15.42 4.89 18.88
CA GLU A 115 -15.08 5.26 20.26
C GLU A 115 -14.53 4.07 21.05
N VAL A 116 -13.55 4.35 21.90
CA VAL A 116 -13.01 3.45 22.95
C VAL A 116 -13.21 4.13 24.31
N THR A 117 -13.78 3.39 25.27
CA THR A 117 -13.83 3.78 26.68
C THR A 117 -12.73 3.06 27.44
N PHE A 118 -11.93 3.81 28.23
CA PHE A 118 -10.85 3.24 29.02
C PHE A 118 -11.41 2.68 30.34
N THR A 119 -10.97 1.48 30.67
CA THR A 119 -11.37 0.76 31.90
C THR A 119 -10.24 0.67 32.90
N LYS A 120 -9.00 0.99 32.47
CA LYS A 120 -7.83 1.02 33.35
C LYS A 120 -7.35 2.45 33.53
N ASP A 121 -6.86 2.72 34.72
CA ASP A 121 -6.24 4.00 35.07
C ASP A 121 -5.00 4.21 34.19
N THR A 122 -5.06 5.21 33.30
CA THR A 122 -3.95 5.54 32.41
C THR A 122 -3.86 7.05 32.21
N CYS A 123 -2.62 7.56 32.17
CA CYS A 123 -2.33 8.96 31.90
C CYS A 123 -1.68 9.16 30.53
N ALA A 124 -1.29 8.09 29.85
CA ALA A 124 -0.73 8.13 28.51
C ALA A 124 -1.13 6.88 27.72
N ALA A 125 -1.49 7.04 26.45
CA ALA A 125 -1.85 5.94 25.57
C ALA A 125 -1.49 6.26 24.11
N THR A 126 -1.14 5.23 23.37
CA THR A 126 -1.02 5.29 21.91
C THR A 126 -1.90 4.21 21.31
N LEU A 127 -2.98 4.60 20.68
CA LEU A 127 -3.94 3.69 20.06
C LEU A 127 -3.65 3.54 18.57
N ARG A 128 -4.12 2.44 17.96
CA ARG A 128 -4.11 2.21 16.52
C ARG A 128 -5.54 2.34 16.00
N TYR A 129 -5.75 3.21 15.02
CA TYR A 129 -7.03 3.31 14.32
C TYR A 129 -6.88 2.71 12.92
N TYR A 130 -7.80 1.82 12.58
CA TYR A 130 -7.87 1.14 11.29
C TYR A 130 -9.19 1.53 10.62
N TYR A 131 -9.08 2.36 9.60
CA TYR A 131 -10.21 2.77 8.79
C TYR A 131 -10.25 1.96 7.51
N VAL A 132 -11.27 1.13 7.33
CA VAL A 132 -11.51 0.37 6.09
C VAL A 132 -12.22 1.29 5.10
N ILE A 133 -11.60 1.53 3.94
CA ILE A 133 -12.09 2.47 2.93
C ILE A 133 -13.33 1.89 2.23
N PRO A 134 -14.51 2.50 2.35
CA PRO A 134 -15.74 2.05 1.70
C PRO A 134 -15.78 2.46 0.22
N GLU A 135 -16.67 1.83 -0.56
CA GLU A 135 -16.87 2.17 -1.97
C GLU A 135 -17.35 3.62 -2.15
N GLU A 136 -18.14 4.14 -1.22
CA GLU A 136 -18.69 5.52 -1.23
C GLU A 136 -17.59 6.59 -1.16
N ALA A 137 -16.38 6.22 -0.71
CA ALA A 137 -15.24 7.12 -0.64
C ALA A 137 -14.43 7.20 -1.96
N ARG A 138 -14.67 6.30 -2.90
CA ARG A 138 -13.95 6.24 -4.18
C ARG A 138 -13.93 7.60 -4.90
N GLY A 139 -12.74 8.05 -5.29
CA GLY A 139 -12.53 9.32 -5.98
C GLY A 139 -12.78 10.57 -5.14
N LYS A 140 -12.95 10.43 -3.82
CA LYS A 140 -13.19 11.54 -2.89
C LYS A 140 -12.04 11.75 -1.93
N ASN A 141 -12.03 12.93 -1.31
CA ASN A 141 -11.16 13.24 -0.18
C ASN A 141 -11.85 12.85 1.12
N ILE A 142 -11.06 12.29 2.05
CA ILE A 142 -11.51 11.93 3.38
C ILE A 142 -10.62 12.60 4.44
N SER A 143 -11.23 13.02 5.55
CA SER A 143 -10.56 13.58 6.71
C SER A 143 -11.02 12.91 8.00
N PHE A 144 -10.22 13.07 9.05
CA PHE A 144 -10.44 12.45 10.35
C PHE A 144 -10.20 13.48 11.45
N SER A 145 -11.05 13.48 12.48
CA SER A 145 -10.82 14.23 13.72
C SER A 145 -10.70 13.23 14.86
N PHE A 146 -9.59 13.28 15.57
CA PHE A 146 -9.28 12.44 16.73
C PHE A 146 -9.53 13.22 18.00
N TYR A 147 -10.14 12.62 19.01
CA TYR A 147 -10.48 13.26 20.29
C TYR A 147 -9.99 12.39 21.45
N ALA A 148 -9.45 13.03 22.46
CA ALA A 148 -9.19 12.42 23.77
C ALA A 148 -9.91 13.19 24.85
N THR A 149 -10.46 12.50 25.86
CA THR A 149 -11.18 13.10 26.99
C THR A 149 -10.60 12.57 28.30
N ASP A 150 -10.43 13.46 29.28
CA ASP A 150 -9.94 13.11 30.60
C ASP A 150 -11.06 13.06 31.67
N SER A 151 -10.69 12.60 32.87
CA SER A 151 -11.60 12.47 34.02
C SER A 151 -12.18 13.78 34.56
N ASN A 152 -11.65 14.92 34.15
CA ASN A 152 -12.15 16.25 34.50
C ASN A 152 -13.07 16.81 33.41
N GLY A 153 -13.40 16.02 32.38
CA GLY A 153 -14.26 16.46 31.28
C GLY A 153 -13.57 17.36 30.25
N ARG A 154 -12.23 17.52 30.32
CA ARG A 154 -11.46 18.25 29.30
C ARG A 154 -11.30 17.36 28.08
N SER A 155 -11.39 17.98 26.90
CA SER A 155 -11.21 17.28 25.63
C SER A 155 -10.24 18.05 24.74
N VAL A 156 -9.41 17.31 23.99
CA VAL A 156 -8.53 17.84 22.94
C VAL A 156 -8.84 17.16 21.63
N SER A 157 -8.56 17.84 20.53
CA SER A 157 -8.76 17.27 19.19
C SER A 157 -7.50 17.40 18.33
N TYR A 158 -7.38 16.52 17.33
CA TYR A 158 -6.33 16.52 16.34
C TYR A 158 -6.92 16.15 14.98
N ASP A 159 -6.78 17.03 13.99
CA ASP A 159 -7.34 16.83 12.66
C ASP A 159 -6.29 16.27 11.70
N MET A 160 -6.68 15.25 10.92
CA MET A 160 -5.84 14.56 9.94
C MET A 160 -6.48 14.55 8.55
N GLY A 161 -5.69 14.79 7.53
CA GLY A 161 -6.11 14.78 6.13
C GLY A 161 -6.07 16.17 5.50
N THR A 162 -6.58 16.32 4.32
CA THR A 162 -7.41 15.40 3.52
C THR A 162 -6.57 14.33 2.83
N TYR A 163 -7.13 13.13 2.71
CA TYR A 163 -6.54 12.01 1.98
C TYR A 163 -7.40 11.64 0.79
N PHE A 164 -6.84 11.69 -0.40
CA PHE A 164 -7.52 11.26 -1.62
C PHE A 164 -7.68 9.74 -1.66
N ILE A 165 -8.86 9.26 -2.02
CA ILE A 165 -9.14 7.85 -2.27
C ILE A 165 -9.11 7.63 -3.78
N SER A 166 -8.20 6.80 -4.23
CA SER A 166 -7.99 6.52 -5.65
C SER A 166 -9.20 5.85 -6.31
N ASN A 167 -9.34 6.08 -7.60
CA ASN A 167 -10.29 5.35 -8.47
C ASN A 167 -9.75 4.00 -8.94
N MET A 168 -8.51 3.65 -8.57
CA MET A 168 -7.94 2.35 -8.92
C MET A 168 -8.65 1.21 -8.20
N ASP A 169 -8.73 0.08 -8.89
CA ASP A 169 -9.07 -1.22 -8.31
C ASP A 169 -7.79 -2.04 -8.10
N ILE A 170 -7.83 -2.93 -7.12
CA ILE A 170 -6.76 -3.88 -6.84
C ILE A 170 -7.32 -5.30 -6.74
N LYS A 171 -6.63 -6.26 -7.32
CA LYS A 171 -6.91 -7.68 -7.14
C LYS A 171 -5.61 -8.45 -6.97
N LEU A 172 -5.52 -9.18 -5.87
CA LEU A 172 -4.31 -9.90 -5.48
C LEU A 172 -4.40 -11.39 -5.79
N ASP A 173 -3.25 -12.02 -6.06
CA ASP A 173 -3.01 -13.45 -6.12
C ASP A 173 -3.94 -14.23 -7.05
N MET A 174 -4.29 -13.67 -8.21
CA MET A 174 -5.02 -14.40 -9.23
C MET A 174 -4.13 -15.49 -9.83
N ILE A 175 -4.59 -16.74 -9.75
CA ILE A 175 -3.91 -17.89 -10.37
C ILE A 175 -4.41 -18.05 -11.81
N ILE A 176 -3.48 -18.04 -12.76
CA ILE A 176 -3.76 -18.17 -14.18
C ILE A 176 -3.15 -19.49 -14.66
N PRO A 177 -3.95 -20.53 -15.01
CA PRO A 177 -3.48 -21.73 -15.68
C PRO A 177 -3.16 -21.45 -17.14
N THR A 178 -2.27 -22.25 -17.74
CA THR A 178 -1.99 -22.14 -19.20
C THR A 178 -3.28 -22.30 -20.02
N ASP A 179 -3.32 -21.65 -21.18
CA ASP A 179 -4.45 -21.65 -22.12
C ASP A 179 -5.72 -21.01 -21.52
N SER A 180 -5.53 -19.99 -20.70
CA SER A 180 -6.61 -19.21 -20.13
C SER A 180 -6.55 -17.73 -20.58
N TYR A 181 -7.62 -17.03 -20.30
CA TYR A 181 -7.93 -15.71 -20.80
C TYR A 181 -8.09 -14.72 -19.64
N LEU A 182 -7.50 -13.55 -19.77
CA LEU A 182 -7.59 -12.49 -18.76
C LEU A 182 -8.40 -11.32 -19.30
N SER A 183 -9.43 -10.92 -18.56
CA SER A 183 -10.14 -9.67 -18.77
C SER A 183 -9.63 -8.62 -17.79
N ILE A 184 -9.13 -7.51 -18.29
CA ILE A 184 -8.74 -6.35 -17.49
C ILE A 184 -10.01 -5.65 -16.96
N SER A 185 -11.04 -5.52 -17.80
CA SER A 185 -12.30 -4.87 -17.38
C SER A 185 -13.03 -5.61 -16.26
N ASP A 186 -12.96 -6.93 -16.22
CA ASP A 186 -13.61 -7.74 -15.19
C ASP A 186 -12.66 -8.11 -14.05
N MET A 187 -11.34 -7.86 -14.21
CA MET A 187 -10.26 -8.33 -13.34
C MET A 187 -10.42 -9.83 -13.04
N ALA A 188 -10.65 -10.62 -14.08
CA ALA A 188 -11.02 -12.03 -13.98
C ALA A 188 -10.24 -12.90 -14.97
N VAL A 189 -10.03 -14.15 -14.57
CA VAL A 189 -9.44 -15.22 -15.40
C VAL A 189 -10.57 -16.12 -15.86
N TYR A 190 -10.56 -16.41 -17.16
CA TYR A 190 -11.55 -17.26 -17.83
C TYR A 190 -10.84 -18.45 -18.49
N THR A 191 -11.56 -19.54 -18.62
CA THR A 191 -11.21 -20.74 -19.41
C THR A 191 -12.21 -20.92 -20.53
N ASN A 192 -12.02 -21.89 -21.43
CA ASN A 192 -13.01 -22.20 -22.44
C ASN A 192 -14.37 -22.60 -21.83
N GLU A 193 -14.39 -23.14 -20.62
CA GLU A 193 -15.59 -23.61 -19.94
C GLU A 193 -16.42 -22.46 -19.33
N ASN A 194 -15.76 -21.37 -18.93
CA ASN A 194 -16.41 -20.25 -18.22
C ASN A 194 -16.21 -18.90 -18.92
N MET A 195 -16.11 -18.90 -20.25
CA MET A 195 -15.96 -17.67 -21.04
C MET A 195 -17.06 -16.67 -20.72
N PRO A 196 -16.73 -15.36 -20.66
CA PRO A 196 -17.73 -14.32 -20.47
C PRO A 196 -18.71 -14.30 -21.67
N THR A 197 -19.93 -13.86 -21.41
CA THR A 197 -20.98 -13.74 -22.46
C THR A 197 -20.54 -12.88 -23.64
N LYS A 198 -19.62 -11.93 -23.39
CA LYS A 198 -18.98 -11.10 -24.43
C LYS A 198 -17.51 -11.46 -24.52
N ALA A 199 -17.14 -12.16 -25.56
CA ALA A 199 -15.75 -12.57 -25.83
C ALA A 199 -14.82 -11.38 -26.08
N ASP A 200 -15.37 -10.24 -26.50
CA ASP A 200 -14.68 -8.95 -26.70
C ASP A 200 -14.15 -8.32 -25.39
N LYS A 201 -14.46 -8.88 -24.21
CA LYS A 201 -13.85 -8.47 -22.94
C LYS A 201 -12.48 -9.12 -22.67
N ILE A 202 -12.08 -10.09 -23.45
CA ILE A 202 -10.78 -10.76 -23.26
C ILE A 202 -9.67 -9.88 -23.80
N ASP A 203 -8.80 -9.44 -22.91
CA ASP A 203 -7.68 -8.56 -23.24
C ASP A 203 -6.37 -9.31 -23.46
N LEU A 204 -6.15 -10.42 -22.74
CA LEU A 204 -4.90 -11.17 -22.77
C LEU A 204 -5.16 -12.68 -22.76
N VAL A 205 -4.27 -13.42 -23.40
CA VAL A 205 -4.16 -14.88 -23.32
C VAL A 205 -2.88 -15.22 -22.56
N TYR A 206 -2.97 -16.08 -21.57
CA TYR A 206 -1.81 -16.61 -20.90
C TYR A 206 -1.46 -17.98 -21.45
N LEU A 207 -0.20 -18.14 -21.84
CA LEU A 207 0.36 -19.35 -22.42
C LEU A 207 1.62 -19.79 -21.68
N TYR A 208 1.81 -21.09 -21.54
CA TYR A 208 3.10 -21.69 -21.20
C TYR A 208 3.50 -22.67 -22.27
N ARG A 209 4.59 -22.39 -22.99
CA ARG A 209 5.12 -23.24 -24.06
C ARG A 209 6.63 -23.42 -23.90
N ARG A 210 7.11 -24.62 -24.25
CA ARG A 210 8.53 -24.89 -24.44
C ARG A 210 8.76 -25.10 -25.93
N ILE A 211 9.32 -24.07 -26.57
CA ILE A 211 9.60 -24.06 -28.01
C ILE A 211 11.11 -24.23 -28.18
N SER A 212 11.55 -25.18 -28.99
CA SER A 212 12.99 -25.42 -29.23
C SER A 212 13.63 -24.19 -29.86
N GLY A 213 14.71 -23.68 -29.24
CA GLY A 213 15.46 -22.53 -29.73
C GLY A 213 14.83 -21.17 -29.39
N ILE A 214 13.71 -21.12 -28.65
CA ILE A 214 13.03 -19.91 -28.26
C ILE A 214 12.68 -19.96 -26.76
N ASP A 215 13.06 -18.92 -26.00
CA ASP A 215 12.67 -18.73 -24.60
C ASP A 215 11.24 -18.19 -24.51
N PHE A 216 10.25 -18.96 -24.97
CA PHE A 216 8.84 -18.55 -24.89
C PHE A 216 8.35 -18.62 -23.44
N LEU A 217 8.39 -19.80 -22.84
CA LEU A 217 8.01 -20.11 -21.44
C LEU A 217 6.64 -19.51 -21.05
N HIS A 218 6.58 -18.75 -19.95
CA HIS A 218 5.38 -18.04 -19.53
C HIS A 218 5.20 -16.79 -20.38
N ALA A 219 4.03 -16.61 -20.95
CA ALA A 219 3.73 -15.50 -21.86
C ALA A 219 2.34 -14.91 -21.58
N LEU A 220 2.24 -13.60 -21.72
CA LEU A 220 0.97 -12.85 -21.83
C LEU A 220 0.93 -12.27 -23.24
N VAL A 221 -0.09 -12.58 -23.99
CA VAL A 221 -0.23 -12.16 -25.37
C VAL A 221 -1.61 -11.58 -25.63
N SER A 222 -1.68 -10.57 -26.47
CA SER A 222 -2.95 -10.04 -26.95
C SER A 222 -3.62 -11.04 -27.88
N PRO A 223 -4.94 -11.26 -27.83
CA PRO A 223 -5.64 -12.11 -28.79
C PRO A 223 -5.39 -11.74 -30.27
N GLY A 224 -5.25 -10.44 -30.55
CA GLY A 224 -4.99 -9.93 -31.90
C GLY A 224 -3.52 -9.94 -32.32
N VAL A 225 -2.63 -10.66 -31.62
CA VAL A 225 -1.23 -10.85 -32.01
C VAL A 225 -1.13 -11.81 -33.21
N GLY A 226 0.01 -11.79 -33.90
CA GLY A 226 0.28 -12.77 -34.96
C GLY A 226 0.30 -14.21 -34.46
N SER A 227 -0.06 -15.17 -35.32
CA SER A 227 -0.18 -16.61 -35.01
C SER A 227 1.07 -17.20 -34.35
N ASP A 228 2.25 -16.68 -34.67
CA ASP A 228 3.54 -17.13 -34.11
C ASP A 228 3.63 -16.99 -32.59
N TYR A 229 2.84 -16.05 -32.01
CA TYR A 229 2.76 -15.83 -30.57
C TYR A 229 1.56 -16.52 -29.92
N LEU A 230 0.76 -17.26 -30.69
CA LEU A 230 -0.38 -18.06 -30.23
C LEU A 230 -0.19 -19.55 -30.58
N PRO A 231 0.96 -20.15 -30.24
CA PRO A 231 1.24 -21.52 -30.62
C PRO A 231 0.29 -22.50 -29.93
N GLU A 232 -0.25 -23.43 -30.74
CA GLU A 232 -1.09 -24.54 -30.26
C GLU A 232 -2.37 -24.11 -29.50
N ILE A 233 -2.89 -22.93 -29.76
CA ILE A 233 -4.18 -22.47 -29.23
C ILE A 233 -5.10 -22.00 -30.35
N VAL A 234 -6.37 -22.39 -30.25
CA VAL A 234 -7.44 -21.87 -31.09
C VAL A 234 -8.27 -20.93 -30.22
N LEU A 235 -8.30 -19.65 -30.59
CA LEU A 235 -9.07 -18.65 -29.85
C LEU A 235 -10.56 -18.87 -30.08
N PRO A 236 -11.40 -18.71 -29.05
CA PRO A 236 -12.85 -18.67 -29.19
C PRO A 236 -13.30 -17.55 -30.15
N GLU A 237 -14.45 -17.74 -30.76
CA GLU A 237 -15.05 -16.72 -31.65
C GLU A 237 -15.24 -15.39 -30.90
N GLY A 238 -14.85 -14.28 -31.52
CA GLY A 238 -14.92 -12.94 -30.96
C GLY A 238 -13.77 -12.55 -30.03
N VAL A 239 -12.87 -13.46 -29.69
CA VAL A 239 -11.65 -13.17 -28.90
C VAL A 239 -10.53 -12.69 -29.85
N ASN A 240 -10.46 -11.37 -30.09
CA ASN A 240 -9.59 -10.80 -31.12
C ASN A 240 -9.03 -9.40 -30.77
N ARG A 241 -9.10 -8.96 -29.51
CA ARG A 241 -8.63 -7.62 -29.10
C ARG A 241 -7.13 -7.45 -29.35
N VAL A 242 -6.74 -6.22 -29.71
CA VAL A 242 -5.34 -5.79 -29.84
C VAL A 242 -4.97 -4.94 -28.62
N THR A 243 -4.55 -5.61 -27.57
CA THR A 243 -4.16 -5.00 -26.28
C THR A 243 -2.69 -4.65 -26.31
N SER A 244 -2.34 -3.48 -25.80
CA SER A 244 -0.96 -3.01 -25.70
C SER A 244 -0.31 -3.47 -24.40
N LEU A 245 0.93 -3.96 -24.49
CA LEU A 245 1.71 -4.49 -23.38
C LEU A 245 3.09 -3.85 -23.33
N GLN A 246 3.51 -3.40 -22.16
CA GLN A 246 4.86 -2.89 -21.96
C GLN A 246 5.48 -3.51 -20.71
N ARG A 247 6.56 -4.27 -20.89
CA ARG A 247 7.32 -4.85 -19.80
C ARG A 247 8.05 -3.77 -19.02
N THR A 248 8.06 -3.92 -17.71
CA THR A 248 8.85 -3.11 -16.78
C THR A 248 9.77 -4.00 -15.96
N PHE A 249 11.01 -3.58 -15.79
CA PHE A 249 11.99 -4.25 -14.95
C PHE A 249 12.21 -3.43 -13.68
N GLY A 250 12.26 -4.13 -12.53
CA GLY A 250 12.55 -3.52 -11.23
C GLY A 250 11.43 -2.69 -10.60
N ALA A 251 10.26 -2.59 -11.22
CA ALA A 251 9.10 -1.96 -10.61
C ALA A 251 8.36 -2.98 -9.73
N ILE A 252 8.76 -3.04 -8.47
CA ILE A 252 8.08 -3.82 -7.44
C ILE A 252 7.06 -2.90 -6.77
N ASP A 253 5.77 -3.05 -7.09
CA ASP A 253 4.72 -2.32 -6.38
C ASP A 253 4.47 -2.98 -5.03
N GLN A 254 4.66 -2.23 -3.94
CA GLN A 254 4.58 -2.74 -2.56
C GLN A 254 3.21 -3.35 -2.24
N GLN A 255 2.12 -2.78 -2.75
CA GLN A 255 0.77 -3.29 -2.48
C GLN A 255 0.50 -4.59 -3.23
N LEU A 256 0.99 -4.75 -4.47
CA LEU A 256 0.82 -5.96 -5.27
C LEU A 256 1.77 -7.08 -4.85
N ALA A 257 3.02 -6.72 -4.53
CA ALA A 257 4.04 -7.66 -4.05
C ALA A 257 3.83 -8.05 -2.57
N ARG A 258 3.16 -7.18 -1.80
CA ARG A 258 3.11 -7.27 -0.32
C ARG A 258 4.51 -7.28 0.29
N ASP A 259 5.37 -6.45 -0.26
CA ASP A 259 6.75 -6.27 0.17
C ASP A 259 6.91 -4.87 0.79
N GLN A 260 7.76 -4.75 1.78
CA GLN A 260 8.10 -3.45 2.39
C GLN A 260 9.11 -2.66 1.54
N TYR A 261 9.76 -3.30 0.58
CA TYR A 261 10.70 -2.68 -0.34
C TYR A 261 10.07 -2.56 -1.73
N GLY A 262 10.19 -1.38 -2.34
CA GLY A 262 9.66 -1.13 -3.67
C GLY A 262 9.05 0.27 -3.78
N THR A 263 8.23 0.45 -4.78
CA THR A 263 7.52 1.69 -5.08
C THR A 263 6.02 1.53 -4.83
N PHE A 264 5.28 2.63 -4.94
CA PHE A 264 3.83 2.61 -5.01
C PHE A 264 3.43 3.12 -6.40
N ILE A 265 2.79 2.27 -7.18
CA ILE A 265 2.15 2.70 -8.43
C ILE A 265 0.82 3.34 -8.08
N ASP A 266 0.63 4.58 -8.51
CA ASP A 266 -0.53 5.40 -8.22
C ASP A 266 -1.26 5.88 -9.50
N ASP A 267 -2.30 6.71 -9.32
CA ASP A 267 -3.11 7.24 -10.43
C ASP A 267 -2.25 8.01 -11.44
N LEU A 268 -1.23 8.75 -10.99
CA LEU A 268 -0.38 9.56 -11.84
C LEU A 268 0.45 8.69 -12.80
N ASP A 269 0.99 7.57 -12.31
CA ASP A 269 1.73 6.61 -13.13
C ASP A 269 0.86 6.09 -14.28
N PHE A 270 -0.40 5.76 -13.98
CA PHE A 270 -1.35 5.30 -15.00
C PHE A 270 -1.63 6.36 -16.07
N TYR A 271 -1.76 7.64 -15.68
CA TYR A 271 -2.00 8.72 -16.65
C TYR A 271 -0.76 9.07 -17.46
N GLN A 272 0.44 8.99 -16.88
CA GLN A 272 1.70 9.33 -17.54
C GLN A 272 2.24 8.20 -18.45
N MET A 273 1.74 6.97 -18.30
CA MET A 273 2.24 5.84 -19.07
C MET A 273 2.02 6.03 -20.57
N ASN A 274 3.08 5.86 -21.37
CA ASN A 274 3.05 6.00 -22.81
C ASN A 274 3.14 4.62 -23.49
N PHE A 275 2.13 4.29 -24.27
CA PHE A 275 2.00 3.02 -25.00
C PHE A 275 2.36 3.12 -26.49
N SER A 276 2.89 4.24 -27.00
CA SER A 276 3.19 4.43 -28.43
C SER A 276 4.14 3.38 -29.01
N ASN A 277 5.03 2.83 -28.20
CA ASN A 277 6.00 1.79 -28.58
C ASN A 277 5.72 0.45 -27.87
N ALA A 278 4.51 0.26 -27.37
CA ALA A 278 4.14 -0.97 -26.68
C ALA A 278 4.05 -2.14 -27.65
N SER A 279 4.41 -3.32 -27.16
CA SER A 279 4.19 -4.59 -27.84
C SER A 279 2.74 -5.06 -27.63
N ASN A 280 2.34 -6.09 -28.37
CA ASN A 280 1.10 -6.83 -28.11
C ASN A 280 1.35 -8.23 -27.53
N PHE A 281 2.58 -8.50 -27.07
CA PHE A 281 2.97 -9.74 -26.41
C PHE A 281 4.15 -9.54 -25.46
N ILE A 282 4.26 -10.39 -24.46
CA ILE A 282 5.43 -10.53 -23.58
C ILE A 282 5.65 -12.01 -23.33
N VAL A 283 6.86 -12.48 -23.59
CA VAL A 283 7.29 -13.87 -23.41
C VAL A 283 8.39 -13.98 -22.35
N ASN A 284 8.71 -15.18 -21.90
CA ASN A 284 9.73 -15.46 -20.89
C ASN A 284 9.51 -14.63 -19.59
N ILE A 285 8.27 -14.61 -19.14
CA ILE A 285 7.89 -13.92 -17.90
C ILE A 285 8.41 -14.72 -16.71
N LYS A 286 8.98 -14.01 -15.75
CA LYS A 286 9.52 -14.57 -14.50
C LYS A 286 8.83 -13.94 -13.31
N LYS A 287 9.03 -14.54 -12.13
CA LYS A 287 8.66 -13.92 -10.86
C LYS A 287 9.24 -12.50 -10.77
N ASP A 288 8.53 -11.60 -10.12
CA ASP A 288 8.86 -10.18 -9.89
C ASP A 288 8.89 -9.34 -11.19
N ALA A 289 8.33 -9.85 -12.30
CA ALA A 289 8.11 -9.08 -13.51
C ALA A 289 6.89 -8.15 -13.37
N GLY A 290 7.02 -6.93 -13.87
CA GLY A 290 5.93 -5.97 -14.03
C GLY A 290 5.51 -5.84 -15.49
N THR A 291 4.24 -5.62 -15.74
CA THR A 291 3.69 -5.39 -17.08
C THR A 291 2.60 -4.31 -17.05
N TRP A 292 2.83 -3.24 -17.78
CA TRP A 292 1.79 -2.27 -18.10
C TRP A 292 0.91 -2.77 -19.22
N VAL A 293 -0.39 -2.51 -19.11
CA VAL A 293 -1.41 -2.94 -20.08
C VAL A 293 -2.31 -1.77 -20.39
N GLU A 294 -2.63 -1.56 -21.68
CA GLU A 294 -3.72 -0.69 -22.12
C GLU A 294 -4.68 -1.51 -22.95
N THR A 295 -5.97 -1.54 -22.57
CA THR A 295 -7.00 -2.28 -23.29
C THR A 295 -7.21 -1.72 -24.69
N ALA A 296 -7.63 -2.56 -25.64
CA ALA A 296 -7.78 -2.18 -27.05
C ALA A 296 -8.70 -0.98 -27.29
N ASP A 297 -9.71 -0.77 -26.43
CA ASP A 297 -10.62 0.39 -26.47
C ASP A 297 -10.04 1.62 -25.73
N GLY A 298 -8.91 1.47 -25.07
CA GLY A 298 -8.25 2.50 -24.27
C GLY A 298 -9.07 2.95 -23.06
N ILE A 299 -10.04 2.14 -22.58
CA ILE A 299 -10.87 2.47 -21.42
C ILE A 299 -10.12 2.22 -20.15
N TYR A 300 -9.35 1.12 -20.08
CA TYR A 300 -8.62 0.73 -18.90
C TYR A 300 -7.12 0.67 -19.15
N ARG A 301 -6.38 1.08 -18.13
CA ARG A 301 -4.97 0.75 -17.96
C ARG A 301 -4.80 -0.13 -16.74
N ALA A 302 -3.85 -1.06 -16.79
CA ALA A 302 -3.53 -1.93 -15.68
C ALA A 302 -2.02 -2.08 -15.51
N PHE A 303 -1.61 -2.34 -14.28
CA PHE A 303 -0.28 -2.84 -13.97
C PHE A 303 -0.42 -4.24 -13.38
N ILE A 304 0.18 -5.21 -14.05
CA ILE A 304 0.22 -6.61 -13.64
C ILE A 304 1.57 -6.89 -13.02
N TYR A 305 1.58 -7.37 -11.79
CA TYR A 305 2.77 -7.83 -11.08
C TYR A 305 2.74 -9.37 -10.96
N VAL A 306 3.85 -10.03 -11.25
CA VAL A 306 3.96 -11.49 -11.22
C VAL A 306 4.51 -11.94 -9.88
N ASN A 307 3.62 -12.39 -8.99
CA ASN A 307 3.98 -12.89 -7.67
C ASN A 307 4.69 -14.23 -7.72
N LYS A 308 4.31 -15.11 -8.66
CA LYS A 308 4.88 -16.47 -8.79
C LYS A 308 4.70 -17.02 -10.20
N VAL A 309 5.67 -17.85 -10.63
CA VAL A 309 5.54 -18.71 -11.79
C VAL A 309 5.79 -20.16 -11.37
N ASP A 310 5.07 -21.12 -11.96
CA ASP A 310 5.21 -22.56 -11.68
C ASP A 310 5.30 -23.33 -13.01
N ASN A 311 6.52 -23.71 -13.37
CA ASN A 311 6.80 -24.42 -14.62
C ASN A 311 6.19 -25.84 -14.64
N ALA A 312 6.08 -26.51 -13.50
CA ALA A 312 5.54 -27.86 -13.40
C ALA A 312 4.02 -27.86 -13.57
N LYS A 313 3.35 -26.90 -12.91
CA LYS A 313 1.89 -26.74 -13.01
C LYS A 313 1.48 -25.89 -14.21
N LYS A 314 2.43 -25.28 -14.91
CA LYS A 314 2.18 -24.35 -16.03
C LYS A 314 1.23 -23.22 -15.62
N THR A 315 1.44 -22.66 -14.42
CA THR A 315 0.60 -21.58 -13.87
C THR A 315 1.42 -20.35 -13.56
N MET A 316 0.76 -19.21 -13.56
CA MET A 316 1.29 -17.92 -13.08
C MET A 316 0.34 -17.36 -12.03
N THR A 317 0.88 -16.80 -10.96
CA THR A 317 0.11 -16.03 -9.97
C THR A 317 0.43 -14.57 -10.16
N ILE A 318 -0.60 -13.74 -10.36
CA ILE A 318 -0.46 -12.31 -10.57
C ILE A 318 -1.29 -11.51 -9.60
N SER A 319 -0.85 -10.29 -9.36
CA SER A 319 -1.66 -9.24 -8.72
C SER A 319 -1.79 -8.06 -9.69
N VAL A 320 -2.92 -7.40 -9.68
CA VAL A 320 -3.27 -6.37 -10.68
C VAL A 320 -3.77 -5.12 -9.98
N LYS A 321 -3.26 -3.96 -10.37
CA LYS A 321 -3.90 -2.66 -10.23
C LYS A 321 -4.51 -2.25 -11.56
N ARG A 322 -5.70 -1.67 -11.53
CA ARG A 322 -6.41 -1.20 -12.73
C ARG A 322 -6.97 0.18 -12.48
N LEU A 323 -6.84 1.06 -13.46
CA LEU A 323 -7.49 2.37 -13.49
C LEU A 323 -8.35 2.49 -14.74
N ARG A 324 -9.59 3.00 -14.57
CA ARG A 324 -10.39 3.44 -15.71
C ARG A 324 -9.93 4.85 -16.10
N VAL A 325 -9.44 5.01 -17.35
CA VAL A 325 -8.85 6.28 -17.85
C VAL A 325 -9.76 7.04 -18.81
N LYS A 326 -10.86 6.40 -19.26
CA LYS A 326 -11.91 7.02 -20.11
C LYS A 326 -13.31 6.76 -19.58
#